data_6c24e5db1080eec016c173d09adfd452
#
_entry.id   6c24e5db1080eec016c173d09adfd452
#
_cell.length_a   1.000
_cell.length_b   1.000
_cell.length_c   1.000
_cell.angle_alpha   90.00
_cell.angle_beta   90.00
_cell.angle_gamma   90.00
#
_symmetry.space_group_name_H-M   'P 1'
#
loop_
_entity.id
_entity.type
_entity.pdbx_description
1 polymer ?
#
loop_
_entity_poly.entity_id
_entity_poly.type
_entity_poly.pdbx_seq_one_letter_code
_entity_poly.pdbx_strand_id
1 'polypeptide(L)'
;VKQPISGTLHHVEIWVPNLDTAVTSLGWLLETLGYTLFQSWDNGRSWRLGPSYLVFEQSRALISDRHERCRPGLNHLAFHIEDRTTVDALTVEAAHHGWSLLFGDRHPYAGGEQHYAAYLENEDGFEIELVAADESPQP
;
A
#
# COMPACT_ATOMS: atom_id res chain seq x y z
N VAL A 1 -22.90 -2.07 15.68
CA VAL A 1 -21.69 -2.33 14.86
C VAL A 1 -21.98 -3.54 13.97
N LYS A 2 -21.87 -3.34 12.68
CA LYS A 2 -22.04 -4.46 11.74
C LYS A 2 -20.91 -5.45 11.88
N GLN A 3 -21.25 -6.73 11.95
CA GLN A 3 -20.25 -7.78 11.90
C GLN A 3 -19.69 -7.89 10.49
N PRO A 4 -18.40 -8.16 10.35
CA PRO A 4 -17.82 -8.42 9.04
C PRO A 4 -18.44 -9.65 8.39
N ILE A 5 -18.50 -9.65 7.06
CA ILE A 5 -18.96 -10.80 6.29
C ILE A 5 -17.92 -11.92 6.42
N SER A 6 -18.38 -13.14 6.72
CA SER A 6 -17.49 -14.29 6.80
C SER A 6 -16.74 -14.47 5.49
N GLY A 7 -15.43 -14.66 5.58
CA GLY A 7 -14.56 -14.79 4.43
C GLY A 7 -13.84 -13.51 4.02
N THR A 8 -14.27 -12.35 4.49
CA THR A 8 -13.50 -11.11 4.27
C THR A 8 -12.20 -11.18 5.06
N LEU A 9 -11.20 -10.46 4.59
CA LEU A 9 -9.90 -10.47 5.26
C LEU A 9 -10.00 -9.84 6.65
N HIS A 10 -9.48 -10.54 7.65
CA HIS A 10 -9.34 -10.03 9.00
C HIS A 10 -8.11 -9.11 9.06
N HIS A 11 -6.98 -9.62 8.62
CA HIS A 11 -5.74 -8.85 8.50
C HIS A 11 -4.80 -9.53 7.51
N VAL A 12 -3.80 -8.77 7.08
CA VAL A 12 -2.68 -9.27 6.30
C VAL A 12 -1.41 -8.93 7.07
N GLU A 13 -0.53 -9.89 7.24
CA GLU A 13 0.77 -9.67 7.87
C GLU A 13 1.87 -9.72 6.82
N ILE A 14 2.64 -8.66 6.75
CA ILE A 14 3.75 -8.48 5.80
C ILE A 14 5.02 -8.28 6.61
N TRP A 15 6.00 -9.14 6.36
CA TRP A 15 7.30 -9.00 7.00
C TRP A 15 8.19 -8.06 6.17
N VAL A 16 8.80 -7.12 6.86
CA VAL A 16 9.63 -6.07 6.25
C VAL A 16 11.07 -6.19 6.76
N PRO A 17 12.05 -5.86 5.92
CA PRO A 17 13.46 -5.94 6.36
C PRO A 17 13.85 -4.79 7.28
N ASN A 18 13.11 -3.69 7.28
CA ASN A 18 13.41 -2.51 8.09
C ASN A 18 12.11 -1.84 8.51
N LEU A 19 11.82 -1.88 9.81
CA LEU A 19 10.57 -1.31 10.34
C LEU A 19 10.50 0.20 10.17
N ASP A 20 11.63 0.90 10.36
CA ASP A 20 11.66 2.37 10.24
C ASP A 20 11.31 2.81 8.82
N THR A 21 11.87 2.14 7.81
CA THR A 21 11.54 2.40 6.41
C THR A 21 10.06 2.13 6.13
N ALA A 22 9.54 1.04 6.67
CA ALA A 22 8.12 0.70 6.50
C ALA A 22 7.22 1.75 7.15
N VAL A 23 7.53 2.20 8.36
CA VAL A 23 6.76 3.24 9.06
C VAL A 23 6.79 4.55 8.26
N THR A 24 7.96 4.96 7.79
CA THR A 24 8.13 6.21 7.05
C THR A 24 7.35 6.20 5.74
N SER A 25 7.37 5.09 5.00
CA SER A 25 6.74 5.00 3.68
C SER A 25 5.31 4.46 3.76
N LEU A 26 5.14 3.22 4.20
CA LEU A 26 3.83 2.57 4.26
C LEU A 26 2.95 3.19 5.34
N GLY A 27 3.52 3.50 6.50
CA GLY A 27 2.77 4.14 7.57
C GLY A 27 2.23 5.50 7.15
N TRP A 28 3.08 6.33 6.52
CA TRP A 28 2.64 7.61 5.97
C TRP A 28 1.48 7.43 4.99
N LEU A 29 1.61 6.48 4.05
CA LEU A 29 0.58 6.24 3.05
C LEU A 29 -0.74 5.84 3.69
N LEU A 30 -0.69 4.86 4.59
CA LEU A 30 -1.90 4.34 5.22
C LEU A 30 -2.61 5.40 6.05
N GLU A 31 -1.87 6.20 6.82
CA GLU A 31 -2.47 7.29 7.59
C GLU A 31 -3.06 8.36 6.69
N THR A 32 -2.40 8.67 5.57
CA THR A 32 -2.93 9.60 4.58
C THR A 32 -4.23 9.09 3.95
N LEU A 33 -4.35 7.77 3.77
CA LEU A 33 -5.55 7.13 3.23
C LEU A 33 -6.67 6.95 4.27
N GLY A 34 -6.45 7.33 5.52
CA GLY A 34 -7.48 7.27 6.55
C GLY A 34 -7.36 6.09 7.51
N TYR A 35 -6.32 5.28 7.39
CA TYR A 35 -6.03 4.25 8.38
C TYR A 35 -5.57 4.88 9.68
N THR A 36 -5.86 4.23 10.80
CA THR A 36 -5.35 4.63 12.11
C THR A 36 -4.35 3.60 12.62
N LEU A 37 -3.31 4.07 13.30
CA LEU A 37 -2.36 3.18 13.98
C LEU A 37 -3.16 2.36 15.00
N PHE A 38 -3.05 1.04 14.89
CA PHE A 38 -3.84 0.12 15.69
C PHE A 38 -3.01 -0.55 16.79
N GLN A 39 -1.91 -1.17 16.42
CA GLN A 39 -1.03 -1.87 17.36
C GLN A 39 0.41 -1.43 17.12
N SER A 40 1.18 -1.41 18.20
CA SER A 40 2.59 -1.00 18.16
C SER A 40 3.36 -1.86 19.16
N TRP A 41 4.42 -2.50 18.68
CA TRP A 41 5.34 -3.28 19.50
C TRP A 41 6.76 -3.12 18.96
N ASP A 42 7.74 -3.70 19.65
CA ASP A 42 9.16 -3.46 19.33
C ASP A 42 9.49 -3.72 17.87
N ASN A 43 8.93 -4.79 17.29
CA ASN A 43 9.29 -5.23 15.95
C ASN A 43 8.22 -4.95 14.90
N GLY A 44 7.13 -4.31 15.25
CA GLY A 44 6.04 -4.14 14.30
C GLY A 44 5.05 -3.04 14.61
N ARG A 45 4.21 -2.78 13.61
CA ARG A 45 3.10 -1.82 13.66
C ARG A 45 1.95 -2.40 12.85
N SER A 46 0.74 -2.02 13.21
CA SER A 46 -0.42 -2.28 12.36
C SER A 46 -1.27 -1.03 12.21
N TRP A 47 -1.94 -0.93 11.08
CA TRP A 47 -2.87 0.16 10.73
C TRP A 47 -4.19 -0.43 10.33
N ARG A 48 -5.26 0.17 10.81
CA ARG A 48 -6.63 -0.33 10.64
C ARG A 48 -7.51 0.66 9.90
N LEU A 49 -8.34 0.13 9.00
CA LEU A 49 -9.41 0.86 8.35
C LEU A 49 -10.63 -0.06 8.28
N GLY A 50 -11.72 0.33 8.95
CA GLY A 50 -12.91 -0.52 9.05
C GLY A 50 -12.61 -1.84 9.76
N PRO A 51 -13.08 -2.97 9.23
CA PRO A 51 -12.95 -4.26 9.92
C PRO A 51 -11.61 -4.96 9.70
N SER A 52 -10.73 -4.42 8.85
CA SER A 52 -9.47 -5.06 8.47
C SER A 52 -8.27 -4.23 8.87
N TYR A 53 -7.13 -4.87 9.05
CA TYR A 53 -5.88 -4.15 9.31
C TYR A 53 -4.70 -4.80 8.59
N LEU A 54 -3.66 -4.01 8.42
CA LEU A 54 -2.39 -4.45 7.82
C LEU A 54 -1.31 -4.39 8.88
N VAL A 55 -0.54 -5.47 8.99
CA VAL A 55 0.55 -5.62 9.94
C VAL A 55 1.87 -5.60 9.18
N PHE A 56 2.81 -4.79 9.66
CA PHE A 56 4.18 -4.79 9.15
C PHE A 56 5.12 -5.13 10.29
N GLU A 57 5.90 -6.19 10.13
CA GLU A 57 6.78 -6.66 11.18
C GLU A 57 8.18 -6.93 10.65
N GLN A 58 9.17 -6.42 11.34
CA GLN A 58 10.57 -6.81 11.16
C GLN A 58 10.84 -8.00 12.08
N SER A 59 10.42 -9.18 11.63
CA SER A 59 10.47 -10.39 12.44
C SER A 59 11.90 -10.86 12.65
N ARG A 60 12.17 -11.36 13.85
CA ARG A 60 13.44 -12.01 14.15
C ARG A 60 13.60 -13.36 13.42
N ALA A 61 12.50 -13.88 12.85
CA ALA A 61 12.52 -15.12 12.09
C ALA A 61 12.79 -14.92 10.60
N LEU A 62 13.01 -13.68 10.15
CA LEU A 62 13.39 -13.42 8.76
C LEU A 62 14.65 -14.21 8.40
N ILE A 63 14.61 -14.85 7.23
CA ILE A 63 15.76 -15.58 6.67
C ILE A 63 16.44 -14.79 5.54
N SER A 64 15.91 -13.60 5.22
CA SER A 64 16.44 -12.72 4.18
C SER A 64 16.11 -11.28 4.56
N ASP A 65 16.93 -10.34 4.15
CA ASP A 65 16.71 -8.90 4.33
C ASP A 65 16.18 -8.23 3.06
N ARG A 66 15.70 -9.02 2.09
CA ARG A 66 15.20 -8.52 0.81
C ARG A 66 13.79 -8.97 0.52
N HIS A 67 12.95 -8.01 0.14
CA HIS A 67 11.68 -8.28 -0.52
C HIS A 67 11.91 -8.25 -2.05
N GLU A 68 11.41 -9.27 -2.73
CA GLU A 68 11.48 -9.35 -4.19
C GLU A 68 10.09 -9.61 -4.74
N ARG A 69 9.48 -8.56 -5.28
CA ARG A 69 8.10 -8.64 -5.78
C ARG A 69 7.94 -9.51 -7.03
N CYS A 70 9.03 -9.86 -7.68
CA CYS A 70 9.02 -10.75 -8.85
C CYS A 70 9.11 -12.23 -8.47
N ARG A 71 9.18 -12.54 -7.18
CA ARG A 71 9.11 -13.91 -6.66
C ARG A 71 7.69 -14.26 -6.26
N PRO A 72 7.36 -15.56 -6.15
CA PRO A 72 6.05 -15.93 -5.60
C PRO A 72 5.81 -15.29 -4.24
N GLY A 73 4.62 -14.72 -4.05
CA GLY A 73 4.24 -14.01 -2.83
C GLY A 73 3.60 -12.69 -3.14
N LEU A 74 3.80 -11.70 -2.27
CA LEU A 74 3.24 -10.37 -2.46
C LEU A 74 3.91 -9.68 -3.65
N ASN A 75 3.11 -9.36 -4.68
CA ASN A 75 3.56 -8.48 -5.76
C ASN A 75 3.33 -7.02 -5.39
N HIS A 76 2.08 -6.65 -5.05
CA HIS A 76 1.75 -5.28 -4.63
C HIS A 76 0.44 -5.24 -3.86
N LEU A 77 0.23 -4.13 -3.16
CA LEU A 77 -1.05 -3.77 -2.55
C LEU A 77 -1.68 -2.66 -3.38
N ALA A 78 -2.97 -2.78 -3.68
CA ALA A 78 -3.71 -1.78 -4.43
C ALA A 78 -4.77 -1.14 -3.54
N PHE A 79 -4.91 0.19 -3.63
CA PHE A 79 -5.83 0.96 -2.81
C PHE A 79 -6.78 1.76 -3.70
N HIS A 80 -8.03 1.79 -3.32
CA HIS A 80 -9.02 2.68 -3.94
C HIS A 80 -8.72 4.13 -3.60
N ILE A 81 -8.68 4.99 -4.61
CA ILE A 81 -8.55 6.44 -4.44
C ILE A 81 -9.77 7.09 -5.08
N GLU A 82 -10.28 8.13 -4.48
CA GLU A 82 -11.56 8.77 -4.84
C GLU A 82 -11.61 9.31 -6.26
N ASP A 83 -10.49 9.85 -6.79
CA ASP A 83 -10.44 10.44 -8.13
C ASP A 83 -9.02 10.54 -8.66
N ARG A 84 -8.90 10.92 -9.93
CA ARG A 84 -7.61 11.05 -10.62
C ARG A 84 -6.75 12.16 -10.04
N THR A 85 -7.38 13.28 -9.69
CA THR A 85 -6.66 14.43 -9.10
C THR A 85 -5.97 14.02 -7.80
N THR A 86 -6.64 13.22 -6.98
CA THR A 86 -6.07 12.73 -5.72
C THR A 86 -4.95 11.74 -5.97
N VAL A 87 -5.09 10.84 -6.96
CA VAL A 87 -3.97 9.95 -7.36
C VAL A 87 -2.75 10.78 -7.71
N ASP A 88 -2.92 11.81 -8.53
CA ASP A 88 -1.81 12.66 -8.97
C ASP A 88 -1.15 13.38 -7.79
N ALA A 89 -1.95 13.96 -6.90
CA ALA A 89 -1.44 14.66 -5.72
C ALA A 89 -0.68 13.74 -4.78
N LEU A 90 -1.22 12.54 -4.52
CA LEU A 90 -0.56 11.53 -3.69
C LEU A 90 0.75 11.05 -4.30
N THR A 91 0.79 10.90 -5.62
CA THR A 91 1.99 10.47 -6.34
C THR A 91 3.13 11.49 -6.16
N VAL A 92 2.81 12.78 -6.26
CA VAL A 92 3.79 13.85 -6.04
C VAL A 92 4.26 13.85 -4.58
N GLU A 93 3.34 13.79 -3.64
CA GLU A 93 3.67 13.83 -2.21
C GLU A 93 4.46 12.59 -1.78
N ALA A 94 4.15 11.44 -2.33
CA ALA A 94 4.80 10.17 -2.00
C ALA A 94 6.32 10.22 -2.20
N ALA A 95 6.79 11.01 -3.17
CA ALA A 95 8.23 11.18 -3.43
C ALA A 95 8.97 11.74 -2.22
N HIS A 96 8.28 12.46 -1.33
CA HIS A 96 8.87 13.00 -0.10
C HIS A 96 8.86 11.98 1.06
N HIS A 97 8.28 10.79 0.84
CA HIS A 97 8.09 9.78 1.87
C HIS A 97 8.66 8.42 1.46
N GLY A 98 9.69 8.42 0.63
CA GLY A 98 10.44 7.21 0.29
C GLY A 98 9.89 6.42 -0.88
N TRP A 99 8.97 6.98 -1.68
CA TRP A 99 8.37 6.31 -2.82
C TRP A 99 8.93 6.81 -4.15
N SER A 100 9.06 5.90 -5.10
CA SER A 100 9.47 6.21 -6.48
C SER A 100 8.43 5.66 -7.45
N LEU A 101 8.15 6.42 -8.51
CA LEU A 101 7.19 6.01 -9.54
C LEU A 101 7.75 4.85 -10.37
N LEU A 102 6.96 3.78 -10.49
CA LEU A 102 7.23 2.67 -11.40
C LEU A 102 6.49 2.91 -12.72
N PHE A 103 7.04 2.34 -13.79
CA PHE A 103 6.40 2.35 -15.11
C PHE A 103 6.08 3.77 -15.60
N GLY A 104 7.01 4.71 -15.35
CA GLY A 104 6.80 6.11 -15.67
C GLY A 104 6.54 6.39 -17.15
N ASP A 105 7.05 5.54 -18.04
CA ASP A 105 6.82 5.62 -19.49
C ASP A 105 5.37 5.34 -19.90
N ARG A 106 4.62 4.62 -19.04
CA ARG A 106 3.21 4.27 -19.29
C ARG A 106 2.24 4.90 -18.29
N HIS A 107 2.77 5.55 -17.25
CA HIS A 107 1.97 6.23 -16.24
C HIS A 107 1.09 7.30 -16.89
N PRO A 108 -0.20 7.43 -16.55
CA PRO A 108 -0.95 6.74 -15.51
C PRO A 108 -1.73 5.51 -15.99
N TYR A 109 -1.37 4.96 -17.12
CA TYR A 109 -2.11 3.85 -17.74
C TYR A 109 -1.28 2.56 -17.83
N ALA A 110 -0.33 2.37 -16.92
CA ALA A 110 0.49 1.16 -16.90
C ALA A 110 -0.31 -0.13 -16.73
N GLY A 111 -1.46 -0.06 -16.07
CA GLY A 111 -2.36 -1.18 -15.88
C GLY A 111 -3.40 -1.37 -16.99
N GLY A 112 -3.42 -0.48 -17.99
CA GLY A 112 -4.36 -0.54 -19.10
C GLY A 112 -5.04 0.81 -19.35
N GLU A 113 -5.61 0.97 -20.56
CA GLU A 113 -6.20 2.25 -21.02
C GLU A 113 -7.38 2.72 -20.18
N GLN A 114 -8.10 1.79 -19.54
CA GLN A 114 -9.28 2.07 -18.74
C GLN A 114 -8.96 2.10 -17.24
N HIS A 115 -7.67 2.05 -16.90
CA HIS A 115 -7.24 1.89 -15.51
C HIS A 115 -6.26 3.02 -15.15
N TYR A 116 -6.80 4.08 -14.57
CA TYR A 116 -5.99 5.23 -14.12
C TYR A 116 -5.40 4.92 -12.75
N ALA A 117 -4.10 4.70 -12.70
CA ALA A 117 -3.43 4.31 -11.48
C ALA A 117 -1.98 4.75 -11.46
N ALA A 118 -1.44 4.92 -10.26
CA ALA A 118 -0.02 5.12 -10.04
C ALA A 118 0.55 3.89 -9.33
N TYR A 119 1.66 3.39 -9.83
CA TYR A 119 2.42 2.30 -9.22
C TYR A 119 3.68 2.88 -8.61
N LEU A 120 3.89 2.63 -7.33
CA LEU A 120 5.00 3.22 -6.58
C LEU A 120 5.76 2.11 -5.85
N GLU A 121 7.06 2.30 -5.67
CA GLU A 121 7.93 1.38 -4.97
C GLU A 121 8.67 2.12 -3.86
N ASN A 122 8.75 1.53 -2.67
CA ASN A 122 9.52 2.11 -1.58
C ASN A 122 11.00 1.64 -1.63
N GLU A 123 11.81 2.12 -0.69
CA GLU A 123 13.24 1.80 -0.65
C GLU A 123 13.52 0.30 -0.48
N ASP A 124 12.60 -0.43 0.14
CA ASP A 124 12.76 -1.87 0.36
C ASP A 124 12.15 -2.74 -0.75
N GLY A 125 11.64 -2.11 -1.81
CA GLY A 125 11.11 -2.84 -2.97
C GLY A 125 9.65 -3.26 -2.85
N PHE A 126 8.90 -2.74 -1.88
CA PHE A 126 7.46 -2.97 -1.80
C PHE A 126 6.74 -2.07 -2.79
N GLU A 127 5.87 -2.68 -3.58
CA GLU A 127 5.09 -1.97 -4.58
C GLU A 127 3.67 -1.73 -4.06
N ILE A 128 3.16 -0.52 -4.30
CA ILE A 128 1.75 -0.20 -4.08
C ILE A 128 1.16 0.39 -5.36
N GLU A 129 -0.15 0.32 -5.44
CA GLU A 129 -0.92 0.86 -6.55
C GLU A 129 -2.03 1.75 -6.02
N LEU A 130 -2.13 2.97 -6.53
CA LEU A 130 -3.18 3.92 -6.19
C LEU A 130 -4.14 3.98 -7.37
N VAL A 131 -5.34 3.43 -7.20
CA VAL A 131 -6.31 3.24 -8.28
C VAL A 131 -7.42 4.28 -8.18
N ALA A 132 -7.53 5.16 -9.18
CA ALA A 132 -8.61 6.13 -9.21
C ALA A 132 -9.96 5.45 -9.45
N ALA A 133 -10.99 5.92 -8.74
CA ALA A 133 -12.35 5.46 -8.99
C ALA A 133 -12.73 5.71 -10.45
N ASP A 134 -13.54 4.80 -11.00
CA ASP A 134 -14.06 4.96 -12.35
C ASP A 134 -14.96 6.18 -12.39
N GLU A 135 -14.63 7.14 -13.28
CA GLU A 135 -15.41 8.37 -13.46
C GLU A 135 -16.54 8.22 -14.46
N SER A 136 -16.67 7.05 -15.06
CA SER A 136 -17.78 6.79 -16.00
C SER A 136 -19.11 6.94 -15.28
N PRO A 137 -20.12 7.57 -15.91
CA PRO A 137 -21.44 7.68 -15.30
C PRO A 137 -22.01 6.29 -14.98
N GLN A 138 -22.57 6.14 -13.78
CA GLN A 138 -23.27 4.92 -13.42
C GLN A 138 -24.55 4.81 -14.26
N PRO A 139 -24.89 3.64 -14.79
CA PRO A 139 -26.10 3.46 -15.58
C PRO A 139 -27.37 3.67 -14.76
#